data_23f76e1747a38432770b1c1af74ee3c9
#
_entry.id   23f76e1747a38432770b1c1af74ee3c9
#
_cell.length_a   1.000
_cell.length_b   1.000
_cell.length_c   1.000
_cell.angle_alpha   90.00
_cell.angle_beta   90.00
_cell.angle_gamma   90.00
#
_symmetry.space_group_name_H-M   'P 1'
#
loop_
_entity.id
_entity.type
_entity.pdbx_description
1 polymer ?
#
loop_
_entity_poly.entity_id
_entity_poly.type
_entity_poly.pdbx_seq_one_letter_code
_entity_poly.pdbx_strand_id
1 'polypeptide(L)'
;MKKKKIESLIPSKKKMYERIIEEATVDCYGEYEQISGWACLLDDSIPTPCNCLIGKEKSILEKIDTDDNGNVVIGIVKLNKTKVRILVQDIILENQKAMNYINAYAYWCKNG
;
A
#
# COMPACT_ATOMS: atom_id res chain seq x y z
N MET A 1 11.34 26.57 9.20
CA MET A 1 12.47 25.77 8.74
C MET A 1 12.09 24.32 8.51
N LYS A 2 11.52 23.68 9.51
CA LYS A 2 11.08 22.29 9.34
C LYS A 2 10.03 22.12 8.26
N LYS A 3 9.12 23.08 8.15
CA LYS A 3 8.11 23.05 7.11
C LYS A 3 8.72 23.11 5.73
N LYS A 4 9.76 23.92 5.56
CA LYS A 4 10.43 24.03 4.27
C LYS A 4 11.09 22.72 3.88
N LYS A 5 11.68 22.02 4.84
CA LYS A 5 12.27 20.72 4.57
C LYS A 5 11.22 19.72 4.12
N ILE A 6 10.07 19.73 4.80
CA ILE A 6 8.97 18.86 4.43
C ILE A 6 8.49 19.17 3.04
N GLU A 7 8.32 20.46 2.75
CA GLU A 7 7.88 20.89 1.43
C GLU A 7 8.86 20.51 0.34
N SER A 8 10.16 20.62 0.63
CA SER A 8 11.16 20.26 -0.37
C SER A 8 11.21 18.74 -0.61
N LEU A 9 10.79 17.95 0.36
CA LEU A 9 10.74 16.50 0.21
C LEU A 9 9.50 16.05 -0.56
N ILE A 10 8.41 16.81 -0.48
CA ILE A 10 7.16 16.46 -1.13
C ILE A 10 7.31 16.25 -2.64
N PRO A 11 8.00 17.13 -3.39
CA PRO A 11 8.16 16.91 -4.83
C PRO A 11 8.87 15.60 -5.17
N SER A 12 9.90 15.23 -4.41
CA SER A 12 10.61 13.97 -4.64
C SER A 12 9.73 12.78 -4.35
N LYS A 13 9.00 12.82 -3.26
CA LYS A 13 8.08 11.74 -2.91
C LYS A 13 6.94 11.68 -3.91
N LYS A 14 6.45 12.81 -4.34
CA LYS A 14 5.38 12.85 -5.34
C LYS A 14 5.81 12.20 -6.63
N LYS A 15 7.02 12.48 -7.10
CA LYS A 15 7.55 11.85 -8.30
C LYS A 15 7.67 10.34 -8.14
N MET A 16 8.13 9.90 -6.99
CA MET A 16 8.22 8.48 -6.68
C MET A 16 6.84 7.84 -6.70
N TYR A 17 5.88 8.47 -6.05
CA TYR A 17 4.51 7.96 -6.02
C TYR A 17 3.91 7.92 -7.42
N GLU A 18 4.11 8.96 -8.21
CA GLU A 18 3.60 8.99 -9.57
C GLU A 18 4.16 7.87 -10.43
N ARG A 19 5.44 7.56 -10.24
CA ARG A 19 6.07 6.46 -10.95
C ARG A 19 5.45 5.11 -10.53
N ILE A 20 5.25 4.93 -9.24
CA ILE A 20 4.63 3.71 -8.72
C ILE A 20 3.18 3.60 -9.21
N ILE A 21 2.45 4.71 -9.20
CA ILE A 21 1.07 4.76 -9.69
C ILE A 21 1.02 4.36 -11.16
N GLU A 22 1.93 4.89 -11.95
CA GLU A 22 1.98 4.57 -13.37
C GLU A 22 2.24 3.08 -13.57
N GLU A 23 3.17 2.53 -12.79
CA GLU A 23 3.47 1.11 -12.85
C GLU A 23 2.27 0.25 -12.46
N ALA A 24 1.54 0.66 -11.42
CA ALA A 24 0.39 -0.09 -10.93
C ALA A 24 -0.78 -0.06 -11.90
N THR A 25 -0.97 1.06 -12.60
CA THR A 25 -2.16 1.29 -13.42
C THR A 25 -1.91 1.20 -14.91
N VAL A 26 -0.70 0.78 -15.32
CA VAL A 26 -0.38 0.65 -16.73
C VAL A 26 -1.36 -0.34 -17.39
N ASP A 27 -1.90 0.07 -18.53
CA ASP A 27 -2.86 -0.72 -19.31
C ASP A 27 -4.13 -1.07 -18.53
N CYS A 28 -4.43 -0.31 -17.47
CA CYS A 28 -5.65 -0.52 -16.68
C CYS A 28 -6.63 0.62 -17.01
N TYR A 29 -7.76 0.26 -17.59
CA TYR A 29 -8.70 1.25 -18.09
C TYR A 29 -9.94 1.46 -17.23
N GLY A 30 -10.22 0.56 -16.28
CA GLY A 30 -11.35 0.68 -15.38
C GLY A 30 -10.89 0.60 -13.94
N GLU A 31 -11.77 0.98 -13.03
CA GLU A 31 -11.46 0.97 -11.61
C GLU A 31 -11.07 -0.43 -11.11
N TYR A 32 -11.79 -1.45 -11.55
CA TYR A 32 -11.48 -2.81 -11.14
C TYR A 32 -10.12 -3.25 -11.62
N GLU A 33 -9.78 -2.88 -12.86
CA GLU A 33 -8.48 -3.21 -13.40
C GLU A 33 -7.37 -2.50 -12.64
N GLN A 34 -7.60 -1.25 -12.28
CA GLN A 34 -6.62 -0.47 -11.54
C GLN A 34 -6.40 -1.03 -10.13
N ILE A 35 -7.48 -1.41 -9.45
CA ILE A 35 -7.36 -2.04 -8.13
C ILE A 35 -6.63 -3.38 -8.23
N SER A 36 -6.96 -4.18 -9.26
CA SER A 36 -6.24 -5.44 -9.48
C SER A 36 -4.77 -5.20 -9.76
N GLY A 37 -4.46 -4.17 -10.55
CA GLY A 37 -3.08 -3.78 -10.84
C GLY A 37 -2.33 -3.41 -9.58
N TRP A 38 -2.97 -2.65 -8.71
CA TRP A 38 -2.38 -2.29 -7.42
C TRP A 38 -2.13 -3.51 -6.55
N ALA A 39 -3.12 -4.42 -6.48
CA ALA A 39 -2.96 -5.63 -5.69
C ALA A 39 -1.79 -6.47 -6.18
N CYS A 40 -1.65 -6.61 -7.48
CA CYS A 40 -0.53 -7.34 -8.08
C CYS A 40 0.81 -6.68 -7.75
N LEU A 41 0.89 -5.37 -7.94
CA LEU A 41 2.14 -4.64 -7.69
C LEU A 41 2.54 -4.71 -6.24
N LEU A 42 1.57 -4.52 -5.33
CA LEU A 42 1.85 -4.58 -3.90
C LEU A 42 2.26 -5.99 -3.49
N ASP A 43 1.59 -7.00 -4.03
CA ASP A 43 1.95 -8.38 -3.72
C ASP A 43 3.37 -8.71 -4.18
N ASP A 44 3.76 -8.20 -5.35
CA ASP A 44 5.12 -8.42 -5.87
C ASP A 44 6.17 -7.63 -5.10
N SER A 45 5.79 -6.49 -4.55
CA SER A 45 6.75 -5.55 -3.96
C SER A 45 6.91 -5.72 -2.46
N ILE A 46 5.94 -6.34 -1.81
CA ILE A 46 5.97 -6.55 -0.35
C ILE A 46 6.29 -8.02 -0.08
N PRO A 47 7.41 -8.30 0.59
CA PRO A 47 7.82 -9.70 0.84
C PRO A 47 6.97 -10.32 1.95
N THR A 48 5.86 -10.93 1.58
CA THR A 48 5.00 -11.62 2.54
C THR A 48 5.38 -13.09 2.67
N PRO A 49 5.19 -13.70 3.85
CA PRO A 49 4.71 -13.07 5.08
C PRO A 49 5.79 -12.18 5.70
N CYS A 50 5.38 -11.14 6.37
CA CYS A 50 6.32 -10.23 7.03
C CYS A 50 5.68 -9.59 8.25
N ASN A 51 6.52 -9.08 9.13
CA ASN A 51 6.05 -8.40 10.32
C ASN A 51 5.45 -7.05 9.96
N CYS A 52 4.40 -6.69 10.66
CA CYS A 52 3.75 -5.40 10.46
C CYS A 52 3.18 -4.90 11.79
N LEU A 53 2.72 -3.66 11.76
CA LEU A 53 1.99 -3.08 12.88
C LEU A 53 0.61 -2.69 12.40
N ILE A 54 -0.38 -2.99 13.21
CA ILE A 54 -1.73 -2.51 13.05
C ILE A 54 -1.99 -1.61 14.24
N GLY A 55 -1.96 -0.30 14.02
CA GLY A 55 -1.88 0.63 15.13
C GLY A 55 -0.60 0.37 15.89
N LYS A 56 -0.72 -0.06 17.14
CA LYS A 56 0.43 -0.40 17.97
C LYS A 56 0.61 -1.89 18.15
N GLU A 57 -0.25 -2.70 17.53
CA GLU A 57 -0.22 -4.14 17.69
C GLU A 57 0.74 -4.78 16.68
N LYS A 58 1.65 -5.60 17.18
CA LYS A 58 2.53 -6.38 16.33
C LYS A 58 1.74 -7.51 15.70
N SER A 59 1.88 -7.65 14.40
CA SER A 59 1.08 -8.58 13.62
C SER A 59 1.91 -9.12 12.47
N ILE A 60 1.33 -10.03 11.71
CA ILE A 60 1.99 -10.60 10.55
C ILE A 60 1.10 -10.37 9.34
N LEU A 61 1.64 -9.69 8.35
CA LEU A 61 0.98 -9.55 7.06
C LEU A 61 1.24 -10.83 6.28
N GLU A 62 0.20 -11.58 6.01
CA GLU A 62 0.36 -12.88 5.35
C GLU A 62 0.17 -12.78 3.85
N LYS A 63 -0.69 -11.89 3.39
CA LYS A 63 -1.02 -11.82 1.97
C LYS A 63 -1.62 -10.47 1.62
N ILE A 64 -1.41 -10.05 0.39
CA ILE A 64 -2.09 -8.89 -0.21
C ILE A 64 -3.17 -9.42 -1.14
N ASP A 65 -4.33 -8.82 -1.11
CA ASP A 65 -5.45 -9.23 -1.95
C ASP A 65 -6.39 -8.05 -2.15
N THR A 66 -7.45 -8.26 -2.89
CA THR A 66 -8.53 -7.27 -2.97
C THR A 66 -9.68 -7.74 -2.08
N ASP A 67 -10.60 -6.83 -1.77
CA ASP A 67 -11.82 -7.24 -1.10
C ASP A 67 -12.69 -8.04 -2.08
N ASP A 68 -13.80 -8.59 -1.59
CA ASP A 68 -14.65 -9.48 -2.38
C ASP A 68 -15.23 -8.79 -3.61
N ASN A 69 -15.39 -7.48 -3.55
CA ASN A 69 -15.97 -6.70 -4.65
C ASN A 69 -14.90 -6.11 -5.57
N GLY A 70 -13.62 -6.27 -5.25
CA GLY A 70 -12.55 -5.71 -6.05
C GLY A 70 -12.45 -4.20 -6.00
N ASN A 71 -12.95 -3.59 -4.92
CA ASN A 71 -13.00 -2.14 -4.79
C ASN A 71 -11.80 -1.55 -4.07
N VAL A 72 -11.13 -2.33 -3.22
CA VAL A 72 -9.98 -1.85 -2.44
C VAL A 72 -8.96 -2.96 -2.30
N VAL A 73 -7.73 -2.58 -2.03
CA VAL A 73 -6.66 -3.53 -1.72
C VAL A 73 -6.61 -3.72 -0.22
N ILE A 74 -6.57 -4.96 0.21
CA ILE A 74 -6.52 -5.34 1.62
C ILE A 74 -5.29 -6.19 1.88
N GLY A 75 -4.89 -6.23 3.15
CA GLY A 75 -3.94 -7.20 3.62
C GLY A 75 -4.64 -8.20 4.53
N ILE A 76 -4.28 -9.46 4.39
CA ILE A 76 -4.73 -10.48 5.32
C ILE A 76 -3.68 -10.55 6.41
N VAL A 77 -4.08 -10.21 7.63
CA VAL A 77 -3.18 -10.01 8.75
C VAL A 77 -3.53 -10.99 9.85
N LYS A 78 -2.51 -11.66 10.37
CA LYS A 78 -2.69 -12.52 11.52
C LYS A 78 -2.46 -11.68 12.78
N LEU A 79 -3.55 -11.39 13.45
CA LEU A 79 -3.56 -10.60 14.68
C LEU A 79 -3.93 -11.53 15.82
N ASN A 80 -2.97 -11.76 16.70
CA ASN A 80 -3.06 -12.81 17.71
C ASN A 80 -3.22 -14.16 17.01
N LYS A 81 -4.30 -14.83 17.15
CA LYS A 81 -4.52 -16.13 16.49
C LYS A 81 -5.62 -16.04 15.42
N THR A 82 -6.02 -14.82 15.10
CA THR A 82 -7.15 -14.59 14.20
C THR A 82 -6.65 -13.90 12.93
N LYS A 83 -7.15 -14.33 11.80
CA LYS A 83 -6.88 -13.65 10.53
C LYS A 83 -7.94 -12.61 10.29
N VAL A 84 -7.51 -11.39 10.00
CA VAL A 84 -8.41 -10.28 9.73
C VAL A 84 -8.02 -9.60 8.43
N ARG A 85 -8.99 -8.95 7.79
CA ARG A 85 -8.78 -8.18 6.57
C ARG A 85 -8.64 -6.72 6.96
N ILE A 86 -7.54 -6.11 6.58
CA ILE A 86 -7.22 -4.73 6.93
C ILE A 86 -6.98 -3.98 5.63
N LEU A 87 -7.50 -2.75 5.51
CA LEU A 87 -7.14 -1.90 4.39
C LEU A 87 -5.62 -1.80 4.34
N VAL A 88 -5.04 -2.00 3.16
CA VAL A 88 -3.59 -2.09 3.05
C VAL A 88 -2.91 -0.81 3.55
N GLN A 89 -3.54 0.35 3.34
CA GLN A 89 -2.95 1.62 3.77
C GLN A 89 -2.95 1.80 5.29
N ASP A 90 -3.64 0.93 6.02
CA ASP A 90 -3.61 0.95 7.50
C ASP A 90 -2.54 0.03 8.07
N ILE A 91 -1.78 -0.62 7.22
CA ILE A 91 -0.72 -1.55 7.63
C ILE A 91 0.62 -0.83 7.59
N ILE A 92 1.38 -0.92 8.67
CA ILE A 92 2.69 -0.30 8.77
C ILE A 92 3.76 -1.38 8.70
N LEU A 93 4.68 -1.24 7.74
CA LEU A 93 5.78 -2.18 7.53
C LEU A 93 7.09 -1.55 7.99
N GLU A 94 8.01 -2.38 8.48
CA GLU A 94 9.33 -1.91 8.85
C GLU A 94 10.18 -1.54 7.63
N ASN A 95 10.02 -2.30 6.56
CA ASN A 95 10.78 -2.08 5.33
C ASN A 95 10.29 -0.81 4.63
N GLN A 96 11.13 0.20 4.59
CA GLN A 96 10.75 1.50 4.02
C GLN A 96 10.46 1.40 2.53
N LYS A 97 11.20 0.56 1.81
CA LYS A 97 10.97 0.40 0.38
C LYS A 97 9.58 -0.18 0.11
N ALA A 98 9.21 -1.21 0.86
CA ALA A 98 7.87 -1.79 0.75
C ALA A 98 6.81 -0.79 1.18
N MET A 99 7.09 -0.03 2.25
CA MET A 99 6.15 0.96 2.75
C MET A 99 5.90 2.07 1.74
N ASN A 100 6.89 2.39 0.92
CA ASN A 100 6.72 3.39 -0.15
C ASN A 100 5.62 2.99 -1.13
N TYR A 101 5.48 1.70 -1.41
CA TYR A 101 4.41 1.22 -2.30
C TYR A 101 3.04 1.37 -1.66
N ILE A 102 2.94 1.07 -0.37
CA ILE A 102 1.68 1.27 0.36
C ILE A 102 1.33 2.76 0.39
N ASN A 103 2.32 3.61 0.65
CA ASN A 103 2.11 5.06 0.68
C ASN A 103 1.68 5.60 -0.67
N ALA A 104 2.24 5.05 -1.76
CA ALA A 104 1.83 5.46 -3.10
C ALA A 104 0.38 5.08 -3.38
N TYR A 105 -0.02 3.89 -2.96
CA TYR A 105 -1.42 3.47 -3.08
C TYR A 105 -2.34 4.39 -2.30
N ALA A 106 -1.98 4.70 -1.05
CA ALA A 106 -2.77 5.62 -0.23
C ALA A 106 -2.89 6.99 -0.88
N TYR A 107 -1.79 7.48 -1.43
CA TYR A 107 -1.77 8.76 -2.15
C TYR A 107 -2.72 8.71 -3.35
N TRP A 108 -2.67 7.63 -4.12
CA TRP A 108 -3.53 7.44 -5.28
C TRP A 108 -5.01 7.41 -4.89
N CYS A 109 -5.34 6.69 -3.82
CA CYS A 109 -6.72 6.61 -3.33
C CYS A 109 -7.25 7.99 -2.94
N LYS A 110 -6.38 8.82 -2.37
CA LYS A 110 -6.77 10.15 -1.89
C LYS A 110 -6.89 11.16 -3.02
N ASN A 111 -6.05 11.05 -4.03
CA ASN A 111 -5.93 12.04 -5.09
C ASN A 111 -6.38 11.55 -6.45
N GLY A 112 -6.61 10.29 -6.57
CA GLY A 112 -7.10 9.68 -7.80
C GLY A 112 -8.59 9.65 -7.83
#